data_b8035c26eb833e3e42fc1cd008fd06ec
#
_entry.id   b8035c26eb833e3e42fc1cd008fd06ec
#
_cell.length_a   1.000
_cell.length_b   1.000
_cell.length_c   1.000
_cell.angle_alpha   90.00
_cell.angle_beta   90.00
_cell.angle_gamma   90.00
#
_symmetry.space_group_name_H-M   'P 1'
#
loop_
_entity.id
_entity.type
_entity.pdbx_description
1 polymer ?
#
loop_
_entity_poly.entity_id
_entity_poly.type
_entity_poly.pdbx_seq_one_letter_code
_entity_poly.pdbx_strand_id
1 'polypeptide(L)'
;MPDYDYDLFVIGAGSGGVRAGRMAAQMGKKVAVAEESKPGGTCVVRGCVPKKYLVYGAEYGASIKAAQKYGWSLENVKFDWASLRDSIQSEVNRLSGIYSGILERNGADLYSERAEFVDAHTCLLYTSPSPRD
;
A
#
# COMPACT_ATOMS: atom_id res chain seq x y z
N MET A 1 -1.89 30.30 21.85
CA MET A 1 -2.34 29.43 20.75
C MET A 1 -2.74 28.11 21.37
N PRO A 2 -3.77 27.43 20.87
CA PRO A 2 -4.08 26.09 21.35
C PRO A 2 -2.87 25.19 21.07
N ASP A 3 -2.52 24.36 22.04
CA ASP A 3 -1.41 23.42 21.94
C ASP A 3 -1.95 22.12 21.31
N TYR A 4 -1.56 21.86 20.06
CA TYR A 4 -1.97 20.67 19.34
C TYR A 4 -0.86 19.61 19.37
N ASP A 5 -1.23 18.34 19.42
CA ASP A 5 -0.27 17.23 19.39
C ASP A 5 0.52 17.17 18.08
N TYR A 6 -0.13 17.59 16.96
CA TYR A 6 0.45 17.59 15.61
C TYR A 6 0.10 18.88 14.86
N ASP A 7 1.00 19.35 14.00
CA ASP A 7 0.73 20.39 13.03
C ASP A 7 -0.21 19.93 11.92
N LEU A 8 -0.09 18.64 11.55
CA LEU A 8 -0.90 17.98 10.51
C LEU A 8 -1.20 16.55 10.89
N PHE A 9 -2.48 16.19 10.87
CA PHE A 9 -2.93 14.80 10.97
C PHE A 9 -3.56 14.35 9.65
N VAL A 10 -3.06 13.26 9.07
CA VAL A 10 -3.50 12.74 7.77
C VAL A 10 -4.26 11.43 7.98
N ILE A 11 -5.48 11.35 7.49
CA ILE A 11 -6.26 10.10 7.49
C ILE A 11 -6.11 9.42 6.14
N GLY A 12 -5.48 8.25 6.17
CA GLY A 12 -5.20 7.40 5.02
C GLY A 12 -3.78 7.56 4.48
N ALA A 13 -3.04 6.44 4.39
CA ALA A 13 -1.69 6.37 3.83
C ALA A 13 -1.69 5.86 2.38
N GLY A 14 -2.63 6.32 1.56
CA GLY A 14 -2.59 6.17 0.11
C GLY A 14 -1.58 7.13 -0.53
N SER A 15 -1.55 7.21 -1.86
CA SER A 15 -0.60 8.06 -2.61
C SER A 15 -0.63 9.52 -2.16
N GLY A 16 -1.81 10.08 -1.94
CA GLY A 16 -1.99 11.47 -1.48
C GLY A 16 -1.52 11.65 -0.03
N GLY A 17 -1.96 10.76 0.86
CA GLY A 17 -1.64 10.86 2.29
C GLY A 17 -0.15 10.67 2.57
N VAL A 18 0.50 9.69 1.94
CA VAL A 18 1.96 9.50 2.06
C VAL A 18 2.71 10.71 1.55
N ARG A 19 2.27 11.29 0.42
CA ARG A 19 2.90 12.50 -0.12
C ARG A 19 2.72 13.69 0.82
N ALA A 20 1.50 13.94 1.29
CA ALA A 20 1.20 15.05 2.20
C ALA A 20 1.98 14.92 3.51
N GLY A 21 1.93 13.76 4.14
CA GLY A 21 2.64 13.49 5.39
C GLY A 21 4.15 13.66 5.25
N ARG A 22 4.74 13.05 4.23
CA ARG A 22 6.18 13.17 3.96
C ARG A 22 6.60 14.62 3.73
N MET A 23 5.90 15.33 2.85
CA MET A 23 6.30 16.70 2.49
C MET A 23 6.17 17.66 3.68
N ALA A 24 5.11 17.56 4.45
CA ALA A 24 4.95 18.37 5.65
C ALA A 24 6.04 18.08 6.70
N ALA A 25 6.37 16.80 6.90
CA ALA A 25 7.46 16.41 7.81
C ALA A 25 8.82 16.95 7.32
N GLN A 26 9.10 16.90 6.02
CA GLN A 26 10.31 17.49 5.42
C GLN A 26 10.39 19.01 5.61
N MET A 27 9.25 19.68 5.76
CA MET A 27 9.18 21.12 6.10
C MET A 27 9.32 21.39 7.60
N GLY A 28 9.66 20.40 8.40
CA GLY A 28 9.84 20.53 9.85
C GLY A 28 8.55 20.54 10.66
N LYS A 29 7.44 20.10 10.08
CA LYS A 29 6.17 19.96 10.76
C LYS A 29 6.06 18.66 11.53
N LYS A 30 5.40 18.70 12.68
CA LYS A 30 5.06 17.49 13.44
C LYS A 30 3.83 16.84 12.81
N VAL A 31 3.99 15.66 12.24
CA VAL A 31 2.98 15.01 11.39
C VAL A 31 2.63 13.63 11.90
N ALA A 32 1.34 13.32 11.91
CA ALA A 32 0.83 11.97 12.05
C ALA A 32 0.07 11.53 10.81
N VAL A 33 0.14 10.23 10.51
CA VAL A 33 -0.64 9.58 9.44
C VAL A 33 -1.29 8.34 10.02
N ALA A 34 -2.59 8.18 9.84
CA ALA A 34 -3.31 6.97 10.23
C ALA A 34 -3.74 6.16 8.99
N GLU A 35 -3.56 4.84 9.05
CA GLU A 35 -3.98 3.92 7.98
C GLU A 35 -4.55 2.64 8.60
N GLU A 36 -5.81 2.33 8.31
CA GLU A 36 -6.50 1.16 8.87
C GLU A 36 -6.11 -0.18 8.23
N SER A 37 -5.51 -0.17 7.04
CA SER A 37 -5.15 -1.37 6.28
C SER A 37 -3.63 -1.42 6.06
N LYS A 38 -3.20 -1.09 4.86
CA LYS A 38 -1.79 -1.09 4.47
C LYS A 38 -1.40 0.20 3.79
N PRO A 39 -0.29 0.84 4.21
CA PRO A 39 0.26 1.98 3.49
C PRO A 39 0.51 1.67 2.00
N GLY A 40 0.25 2.67 1.15
CA GLY A 40 0.28 2.54 -0.30
C GLY A 40 -1.11 2.68 -0.94
N GLY A 41 -2.18 2.43 -0.16
CA GLY A 41 -3.57 2.61 -0.56
C GLY A 41 -4.02 1.71 -1.71
N THR A 42 -5.11 2.09 -2.35
CA THR A 42 -5.73 1.29 -3.42
C THR A 42 -4.77 0.93 -4.54
N CYS A 43 -3.94 1.86 -5.01
CA CYS A 43 -3.01 1.61 -6.12
C CYS A 43 -2.04 0.47 -5.82
N VAL A 44 -1.42 0.47 -4.65
CA VAL A 44 -0.44 -0.56 -4.26
C VAL A 44 -1.11 -1.86 -3.87
N VAL A 45 -2.18 -1.79 -3.06
CA VAL A 45 -2.76 -2.97 -2.41
C VAL A 45 -3.77 -3.70 -3.30
N ARG A 46 -4.59 -2.98 -4.05
CA ARG A 46 -5.76 -3.53 -4.76
C ARG A 46 -5.91 -3.03 -6.20
N GLY A 47 -5.01 -2.21 -6.70
CA GLY A 47 -5.14 -1.52 -7.98
C GLY A 47 -3.95 -1.70 -8.90
N CYS A 48 -3.20 -0.63 -9.11
CA CYS A 48 -2.17 -0.52 -10.15
C CYS A 48 -1.14 -1.66 -10.11
N VAL A 49 -0.67 -2.02 -8.93
CA VAL A 49 0.38 -3.05 -8.78
C VAL A 49 -0.17 -4.44 -9.06
N PRO A 50 -1.17 -4.96 -8.32
CA PRO A 50 -1.68 -6.30 -8.59
C PRO A 50 -2.27 -6.44 -9.99
N LYS A 51 -2.93 -5.40 -10.51
CA LYS A 51 -3.45 -5.41 -11.89
C LYS A 51 -2.35 -5.64 -12.91
N LYS A 52 -1.20 -4.98 -12.76
CA LYS A 52 -0.09 -5.09 -13.69
C LYS A 52 0.51 -6.50 -13.70
N TYR A 53 0.68 -7.11 -12.53
CA TYR A 53 1.10 -8.50 -12.41
C TYR A 53 0.14 -9.47 -13.12
N LEU A 54 -1.17 -9.26 -12.93
CA LEU A 54 -2.20 -10.10 -13.56
C LEU A 54 -2.19 -9.97 -15.09
N VAL A 55 -2.06 -8.74 -15.60
CA VAL A 55 -1.98 -8.49 -17.04
C VAL A 55 -0.76 -9.16 -17.65
N TYR A 56 0.41 -8.96 -17.07
CA TYR A 56 1.64 -9.58 -17.56
C TYR A 56 1.61 -11.09 -17.43
N GLY A 57 1.08 -11.64 -16.36
CA GLY A 57 0.88 -13.08 -16.22
C GLY A 57 0.00 -13.67 -17.32
N ALA A 58 -1.05 -12.95 -17.72
CA ALA A 58 -1.92 -13.36 -18.83
C ALA A 58 -1.21 -13.27 -20.19
N GLU A 59 -0.41 -12.22 -20.42
CA GLU A 59 0.37 -12.05 -21.65
C GLU A 59 1.39 -13.14 -21.86
N TYR A 60 2.03 -13.66 -20.82
CA TYR A 60 2.94 -14.81 -20.93
C TYR A 60 2.24 -16.04 -21.47
N GLY A 61 1.01 -16.31 -21.06
CA GLY A 61 0.22 -17.43 -21.58
C GLY A 61 -0.01 -17.34 -23.09
N ALA A 62 -0.30 -16.15 -23.60
CA ALA A 62 -0.44 -15.89 -25.03
C ALA A 62 0.92 -16.01 -25.78
N SER A 63 1.97 -15.44 -25.19
CA SER A 63 3.32 -15.49 -25.76
C SER A 63 3.86 -16.91 -25.88
N ILE A 64 3.65 -17.76 -24.89
CA ILE A 64 4.05 -19.18 -24.90
C ILE A 64 3.36 -19.92 -26.04
N LYS A 65 2.05 -19.69 -26.25
CA LYS A 65 1.33 -20.28 -27.38
C LYS A 65 1.86 -19.80 -28.73
N ALA A 66 2.20 -18.51 -28.83
CA ALA A 66 2.74 -17.94 -30.05
C ALA A 66 4.19 -18.42 -30.35
N ALA A 67 4.99 -18.66 -29.35
CA ALA A 67 6.39 -19.01 -29.45
C ALA A 67 6.64 -20.26 -30.33
N GLN A 68 5.72 -21.23 -30.31
CA GLN A 68 5.80 -22.43 -31.15
C GLN A 68 5.86 -22.10 -32.65
N LYS A 69 5.23 -21.04 -33.10
CA LYS A 69 5.26 -20.59 -34.50
C LYS A 69 6.64 -20.03 -34.91
N TYR A 70 7.47 -19.73 -33.94
CA TYR A 70 8.83 -19.20 -34.14
C TYR A 70 9.93 -20.22 -33.82
N GLY A 71 9.58 -21.51 -33.83
CA GLY A 71 10.56 -22.62 -33.66
C GLY A 71 10.89 -22.95 -32.20
N TRP A 72 10.21 -22.40 -31.22
CA TRP A 72 10.39 -22.78 -29.82
C TRP A 72 9.61 -24.05 -29.52
N SER A 73 10.28 -25.07 -28.98
CA SER A 73 9.63 -26.24 -28.42
C SER A 73 9.47 -26.09 -26.93
N LEU A 74 8.24 -26.06 -26.49
CA LEU A 74 7.88 -25.86 -25.09
C LEU A 74 7.05 -27.06 -24.62
N GLU A 75 7.63 -27.85 -23.72
CA GLU A 75 7.00 -29.04 -23.16
C GLU A 75 6.59 -28.79 -21.70
N ASN A 76 5.51 -29.44 -21.28
CA ASN A 76 5.03 -29.43 -19.91
C ASN A 76 4.79 -28.02 -19.31
N VAL A 77 4.37 -27.08 -20.13
CA VAL A 77 4.00 -25.74 -19.67
C VAL A 77 2.75 -25.82 -18.79
N LYS A 78 2.88 -25.38 -17.54
CA LYS A 78 1.80 -25.36 -16.57
C LYS A 78 1.68 -23.95 -15.98
N PHE A 79 0.46 -23.54 -15.72
CA PHE A 79 0.16 -22.33 -14.97
C PHE A 79 -0.30 -22.69 -13.56
N ASP A 80 0.30 -22.06 -12.56
CA ASP A 80 -0.11 -22.18 -11.16
C ASP A 80 -0.57 -20.83 -10.63
N TRP A 81 -1.87 -20.74 -10.40
CA TRP A 81 -2.51 -19.54 -9.83
C TRP A 81 -1.99 -19.21 -8.42
N ALA A 82 -1.74 -20.22 -7.60
CA ALA A 82 -1.26 -20.00 -6.23
C ALA A 82 0.10 -19.29 -6.24
N SER A 83 1.01 -19.72 -7.08
CA SER A 83 2.33 -19.09 -7.24
C SER A 83 2.22 -17.63 -7.71
N LEU A 84 1.35 -17.32 -8.67
CA LEU A 84 1.13 -15.94 -9.12
C LEU A 84 0.52 -15.07 -8.01
N ARG A 85 -0.52 -15.56 -7.35
CA ARG A 85 -1.17 -14.88 -6.22
C ARG A 85 -0.16 -14.55 -5.11
N ASP A 86 0.65 -15.52 -4.73
CA ASP A 86 1.60 -15.37 -3.63
C ASP A 86 2.74 -14.41 -3.99
N SER A 87 3.18 -14.41 -5.25
CA SER A 87 4.13 -13.43 -5.78
C SER A 87 3.57 -12.01 -5.73
N ILE A 88 2.30 -11.82 -6.13
CA ILE A 88 1.62 -10.52 -6.04
C ILE A 88 1.53 -10.06 -4.58
N GLN A 89 1.11 -10.95 -3.68
CA GLN A 89 0.94 -10.61 -2.26
C GLN A 89 2.28 -10.26 -1.61
N SER A 90 3.34 -10.96 -1.94
CA SER A 90 4.71 -10.67 -1.48
C SER A 90 5.16 -9.27 -1.92
N GLU A 91 4.94 -8.92 -3.18
CA GLU A 91 5.32 -7.60 -3.72
C GLU A 91 4.47 -6.48 -3.11
N VAL A 92 3.17 -6.68 -2.91
CA VAL A 92 2.30 -5.72 -2.21
C VAL A 92 2.80 -5.46 -0.79
N ASN A 93 3.15 -6.52 -0.06
CA ASN A 93 3.69 -6.38 1.30
C ASN A 93 5.03 -5.63 1.30
N ARG A 94 5.92 -5.96 0.37
CA ARG A 94 7.21 -5.28 0.22
C ARG A 94 7.04 -3.77 -0.05
N LEU A 95 6.17 -3.42 -0.98
CA LEU A 95 5.88 -2.02 -1.31
C LEU A 95 5.22 -1.28 -0.15
N SER A 96 4.25 -1.89 0.53
CA SER A 96 3.63 -1.29 1.72
C SER A 96 4.66 -0.97 2.80
N GLY A 97 5.63 -1.86 3.04
CA GLY A 97 6.76 -1.61 3.94
C GLY A 97 7.63 -0.42 3.49
N ILE A 98 7.84 -0.25 2.19
CA ILE A 98 8.56 0.92 1.66
C ILE A 98 7.80 2.21 1.95
N TYR A 99 6.47 2.23 1.78
CA TYR A 99 5.64 3.41 2.06
C TYR A 99 5.65 3.77 3.55
N SER A 100 5.57 2.78 4.45
CA SER A 100 5.75 2.99 5.90
C SER A 100 7.13 3.62 6.18
N GLY A 101 8.17 3.03 5.66
CA GLY A 101 9.53 3.52 5.85
C GLY A 101 9.79 4.92 5.26
N ILE A 102 9.05 5.32 4.23
CA ILE A 102 9.11 6.70 3.71
C ILE A 102 8.57 7.69 4.76
N LEU A 103 7.45 7.39 5.39
CA LEU A 103 6.88 8.25 6.43
C LEU A 103 7.80 8.34 7.64
N GLU A 104 8.21 7.19 8.18
CA GLU A 104 9.06 7.09 9.37
C GLU A 104 10.42 7.79 9.20
N ARG A 105 11.10 7.58 8.07
CA ARG A 105 12.39 8.24 7.78
C ARG A 105 12.29 9.75 7.64
N ASN A 106 11.13 10.28 7.33
CA ASN A 106 10.89 11.72 7.28
C ASN A 106 10.35 12.29 8.60
N GLY A 107 10.19 11.45 9.64
CA GLY A 107 9.76 11.88 10.96
C GLY A 107 8.26 12.03 11.13
N ALA A 108 7.45 11.40 10.28
CA ALA A 108 6.02 11.31 10.48
C ALA A 108 5.67 10.08 11.33
N ASP A 109 4.81 10.25 12.32
CA ASP A 109 4.28 9.14 13.12
C ASP A 109 3.22 8.39 12.31
N LEU A 110 3.34 7.07 12.22
CA LEU A 110 2.40 6.21 11.52
C LEU A 110 1.58 5.38 12.50
N TYR A 111 0.26 5.57 12.48
CA TYR A 111 -0.70 4.80 13.25
C TYR A 111 -1.41 3.77 12.36
N SER A 112 -1.26 2.49 12.68
CA SER A 112 -1.94 1.38 11.99
C SER A 112 -3.34 1.17 12.55
N GLU A 113 -4.17 2.19 12.43
CA GLU A 113 -5.48 2.28 13.07
C GLU A 113 -6.47 3.04 12.17
N ARG A 114 -7.75 2.74 12.35
CA ARG A 114 -8.80 3.55 11.76
C ARG A 114 -8.88 4.88 12.48
N ALA A 115 -8.99 5.96 11.71
CA ALA A 115 -9.15 7.31 12.23
C ALA A 115 -10.42 7.95 11.69
N GLU A 116 -11.09 8.72 12.55
CA GLU A 116 -12.28 9.50 12.18
C GLU A 116 -12.18 10.92 12.74
N PHE A 117 -12.67 11.91 11.99
CA PHE A 117 -12.79 13.28 12.48
C PHE A 117 -13.88 13.39 13.53
N VAL A 118 -13.55 13.99 14.67
CA VAL A 118 -14.52 14.45 15.67
C VAL A 118 -14.92 15.88 15.38
N ASP A 119 -13.94 16.72 15.08
CA ASP A 119 -14.09 18.13 14.68
C ASP A 119 -12.91 18.55 13.79
N ALA A 120 -12.80 19.84 13.49
CA ALA A 120 -11.74 20.39 12.63
C ALA A 120 -10.32 20.22 13.20
N HIS A 121 -10.19 19.93 14.49
CA HIS A 121 -8.92 19.89 15.22
C HIS A 121 -8.72 18.59 16.01
N THR A 122 -9.69 17.69 15.99
CA THR A 122 -9.68 16.45 16.78
C THR A 122 -9.93 15.24 15.91
N CYS A 123 -9.08 14.25 16.04
CA CYS A 123 -9.19 12.96 15.38
C CYS A 123 -9.23 11.85 16.44
N LEU A 124 -10.15 10.91 16.27
CA LEU A 124 -10.25 9.72 17.10
C LEU A 124 -9.58 8.55 16.39
N LEU A 125 -8.67 7.87 17.08
CA LEU A 125 -8.09 6.60 16.64
C LEU A 125 -8.84 5.46 17.31
N TYR A 126 -9.29 4.51 16.50
CA TYR A 126 -9.88 3.28 17.00
C TYR A 126 -8.77 2.25 17.19
N THR A 127 -8.26 2.15 18.41
CA THR A 127 -7.43 1.02 18.79
C THR A 127 -8.31 -0.22 18.84
N SER A 128 -8.11 -1.10 17.90
CA SER A 128 -8.87 -2.35 17.91
C SER A 128 -8.42 -3.24 19.07
N PRO A 129 -9.27 -3.44 20.11
CA PRO A 129 -9.55 -4.81 20.46
C PRO A 129 -10.74 -5.22 19.63
N SER A 130 -10.59 -6.18 18.75
CA SER A 130 -11.75 -6.90 18.25
C SER A 130 -12.44 -7.55 19.45
N PRO A 131 -13.66 -7.17 19.83
CA PRO A 131 -14.45 -8.01 20.69
C PRO A 131 -15.04 -9.09 19.81
N ARG A 132 -14.25 -10.07 19.47
CA ARG A 132 -14.74 -11.34 18.98
C ARG A 132 -14.00 -12.42 19.75
N ASP A 133 -14.56 -12.62 20.88
CA ASP A 133 -14.48 -13.84 21.61
C ASP A 133 -15.90 -14.38 21.78
#